data_65b0b93b2368c91c159c6ee7afd66757
#
_entry.id   65b0b93b2368c91c159c6ee7afd66757
#
_cell.length_a   1.000
_cell.length_b   1.000
_cell.length_c   1.000
_cell.angle_alpha   90.00
_cell.angle_beta   90.00
_cell.angle_gamma   90.00
#
_symmetry.space_group_name_H-M   'P 1'
#
loop_
_entity.id
_entity.type
_entity.pdbx_description
1 polymer ?
#
loop_
_entity_poly.entity_id
_entity_poly.type
_entity_poly.pdbx_seq_one_letter_code
_entity_poly.pdbx_strand_id
1 'polypeptide(L)'
;MPTKTSKKTRKIEIVSLDGIERRILALRGHSVMFDRDLAALYGVETRTLNQAVKRNLDRFPSDFMFRLTPKEAAHLSSRSQPSRSQSVILKRGENVKYLPYVFTEHGAVMLANVLKSAPAVRASIQVVRAFVRIRQRAVTHELLAKQLAKLAGKVGDHDIELRQVFKTLRAILDPPSRPKRAIGFLAQRA
;
A
#
# COMPACT_ATOMS: atom_id res chain seq x y z
N MET A 1 -20.84 -19.15 -39.61
CA MET A 1 -19.54 -19.38 -38.93
C MET A 1 -19.50 -18.51 -37.69
N PRO A 2 -19.67 -19.03 -36.45
CA PRO A 2 -19.55 -18.21 -35.27
C PRO A 2 -18.08 -18.14 -34.82
N THR A 3 -17.53 -16.94 -34.78
CA THR A 3 -16.20 -16.64 -34.27
C THR A 3 -16.13 -16.88 -32.75
N LYS A 4 -15.38 -17.91 -32.35
CA LYS A 4 -15.06 -18.21 -30.96
C LYS A 4 -14.20 -17.07 -30.36
N THR A 5 -14.81 -16.20 -29.55
CA THR A 5 -14.09 -15.25 -28.72
C THR A 5 -13.40 -16.02 -27.59
N SER A 6 -12.11 -16.25 -27.74
CA SER A 6 -11.27 -16.89 -26.73
C SER A 6 -11.23 -15.98 -25.49
N LYS A 7 -11.94 -16.34 -24.44
CA LYS A 7 -11.79 -15.77 -23.11
C LYS A 7 -10.39 -16.11 -22.61
N LYS A 8 -9.46 -15.16 -22.72
CA LYS A 8 -8.11 -15.23 -22.17
C LYS A 8 -8.22 -15.36 -20.63
N THR A 9 -8.24 -16.58 -20.14
CA THR A 9 -8.21 -16.88 -18.71
C THR A 9 -6.89 -16.35 -18.15
N ARG A 10 -6.91 -15.20 -17.47
CA ARG A 10 -5.74 -14.70 -16.76
C ARG A 10 -5.39 -15.72 -15.68
N LYS A 11 -4.21 -16.34 -15.82
CA LYS A 11 -3.62 -17.21 -14.82
C LYS A 11 -3.52 -16.42 -13.53
N ILE A 12 -4.23 -16.84 -12.48
CA ILE A 12 -4.14 -16.22 -11.15
C ILE A 12 -2.77 -16.57 -10.64
N GLU A 13 -1.87 -15.61 -10.68
CA GLU A 13 -0.57 -15.73 -10.02
C GLU A 13 -0.85 -15.81 -8.52
N ILE A 14 -0.39 -16.89 -7.88
CA ILE A 14 -0.45 -17.01 -6.41
C ILE A 14 0.56 -16.00 -5.87
N VAL A 15 0.08 -14.80 -5.58
CA VAL A 15 0.90 -13.75 -4.99
C VAL A 15 1.24 -14.17 -3.56
N SER A 16 2.52 -14.19 -3.21
CA SER A 16 2.96 -14.48 -1.85
C SER A 16 2.36 -13.45 -0.86
N LEU A 17 2.20 -13.84 0.39
CA LEU A 17 1.67 -12.96 1.43
C LEU A 17 2.50 -11.67 1.54
N ASP A 18 3.84 -11.78 1.46
CA ASP A 18 4.75 -10.63 1.46
C ASP A 18 4.55 -9.73 0.23
N GLY A 19 4.20 -10.30 -0.92
CA GLY A 19 3.85 -9.54 -2.13
C GLY A 19 2.56 -8.76 -1.98
N ILE A 20 1.60 -9.26 -1.18
CA ILE A 20 0.37 -8.55 -0.85
C ILE A 20 0.64 -7.44 0.16
N GLU A 21 1.43 -7.71 1.22
CA GLU A 21 1.81 -6.73 2.22
C GLU A 21 2.46 -5.48 1.62
N ARG A 22 3.33 -5.65 0.62
CA ARG A 22 3.99 -4.53 -0.08
C ARG A 22 3.04 -3.62 -0.85
N ARG A 23 1.80 -4.05 -1.11
CA ARG A 23 0.75 -3.26 -1.79
C ARG A 23 -0.15 -2.52 -0.80
N ILE A 24 0.00 -2.79 0.49
CA ILE A 24 -0.74 -2.10 1.54
C ILE A 24 0.04 -0.85 1.94
N LEU A 25 -0.65 0.27 2.01
CA LEU A 25 -0.09 1.60 2.32
C LEU A 25 -0.78 2.15 3.57
N ALA A 26 -0.07 2.98 4.32
CA ALA A 26 -0.66 3.77 5.40
C ALA A 26 -1.11 5.12 4.85
N LEU A 27 -2.40 5.45 4.97
CA LEU A 27 -2.99 6.71 4.51
C LEU A 27 -4.13 7.14 5.44
N ARG A 28 -4.12 8.40 5.87
CA ARG A 28 -5.11 8.95 6.81
C ARG A 28 -5.28 8.12 8.08
N GLY A 29 -4.19 7.50 8.60
CA GLY A 29 -4.25 6.62 9.77
C GLY A 29 -4.81 5.21 9.51
N HIS A 30 -5.17 4.88 8.27
CA HIS A 30 -5.66 3.57 7.87
C HIS A 30 -4.65 2.82 7.01
N SER A 31 -4.58 1.50 7.18
CA SER A 31 -3.94 0.62 6.21
C SER A 31 -4.89 0.44 5.03
N VAL A 32 -4.43 0.73 3.81
CA VAL A 32 -5.28 0.73 2.60
C VAL A 32 -4.58 0.07 1.43
N MET A 33 -5.37 -0.42 0.47
CA MET A 33 -4.90 -0.97 -0.80
C MET A 33 -5.64 -0.32 -1.97
N PHE A 34 -4.94 -0.10 -3.09
CA PHE A 34 -5.54 0.48 -4.30
C PHE A 34 -6.54 -0.46 -4.98
N ASP A 35 -7.54 0.12 -5.64
CA ASP A 35 -8.53 -0.59 -6.47
C ASP A 35 -7.87 -1.49 -7.53
N ARG A 36 -6.82 -1.03 -8.20
CA ARG A 36 -6.08 -1.79 -9.21
C ARG A 36 -5.36 -3.02 -8.62
N ASP A 37 -4.80 -2.89 -7.40
CA ASP A 37 -4.08 -3.96 -6.74
C ASP A 37 -5.05 -5.04 -6.26
N LEU A 38 -6.20 -4.63 -5.71
CA LEU A 38 -7.29 -5.54 -5.38
C LEU A 38 -7.88 -6.21 -6.61
N ALA A 39 -8.07 -5.47 -7.71
CA ALA A 39 -8.55 -6.02 -8.97
C ALA A 39 -7.61 -7.12 -9.50
N ALA A 40 -6.30 -6.87 -9.46
CA ALA A 40 -5.30 -7.86 -9.85
C ALA A 40 -5.34 -9.11 -8.96
N LEU A 41 -5.46 -8.95 -7.63
CA LEU A 41 -5.56 -10.06 -6.68
C LEU A 41 -6.86 -10.87 -6.85
N TYR A 42 -7.96 -10.20 -7.14
CA TYR A 42 -9.26 -10.83 -7.33
C TYR A 42 -9.48 -11.39 -8.75
N GLY A 43 -8.51 -11.21 -9.65
CA GLY A 43 -8.56 -11.71 -11.01
C GLY A 43 -9.58 -11.00 -11.90
N VAL A 44 -9.91 -9.75 -11.61
CA VAL A 44 -10.86 -8.92 -12.37
C VAL A 44 -10.18 -7.68 -12.94
N GLU A 45 -10.84 -7.03 -13.88
CA GLU A 45 -10.38 -5.72 -14.35
C GLU A 45 -10.78 -4.62 -13.36
N THR A 46 -9.92 -3.60 -13.19
CA THR A 46 -10.18 -2.46 -12.30
C THR A 46 -11.49 -1.76 -12.65
N ARG A 47 -11.82 -1.68 -13.95
CA ARG A 47 -13.10 -1.13 -14.42
C ARG A 47 -14.30 -1.93 -13.90
N THR A 48 -14.22 -3.25 -13.99
CA THR A 48 -15.29 -4.16 -13.51
C THR A 48 -15.45 -4.05 -12.00
N LEU A 49 -14.34 -4.02 -11.26
CA LEU A 49 -14.33 -3.81 -9.81
C LEU A 49 -15.01 -2.50 -9.45
N ASN A 50 -14.60 -1.39 -10.09
CA ASN A 50 -15.17 -0.07 -9.81
C ASN A 50 -16.65 0.04 -10.21
N GLN A 51 -17.12 -0.70 -11.23
CA GLN A 51 -18.54 -0.80 -11.56
C GLN A 51 -19.33 -1.56 -10.48
N ALA A 52 -18.77 -2.65 -9.96
CA ALA A 52 -19.39 -3.43 -8.88
C ALA A 52 -19.55 -2.57 -7.60
N VAL A 53 -18.53 -1.80 -7.25
CA VAL A 53 -18.57 -0.84 -6.15
C VAL A 53 -19.67 0.21 -6.36
N LYS A 54 -19.72 0.84 -7.55
CA LYS A 54 -20.73 1.87 -7.86
C LYS A 54 -22.18 1.35 -7.77
N ARG A 55 -22.40 0.08 -8.07
CA ARG A 55 -23.74 -0.55 -7.97
C ARG A 55 -24.11 -0.92 -6.54
N ASN A 56 -23.17 -0.85 -5.60
CA ASN A 56 -23.35 -1.25 -4.21
C ASN A 56 -22.74 -0.21 -3.25
N LEU A 57 -22.87 1.08 -3.56
CA LEU A 57 -22.23 2.18 -2.80
C LEU A 57 -22.66 2.22 -1.34
N ASP A 58 -23.88 1.84 -1.05
CA ASP A 58 -24.47 1.69 0.28
C ASP A 58 -23.69 0.74 1.21
N ARG A 59 -22.93 -0.18 0.62
CA ARG A 59 -22.08 -1.15 1.34
C ARG A 59 -20.65 -0.65 1.57
N PHE A 60 -20.31 0.52 1.07
CA PHE A 60 -18.96 1.09 1.15
C PHE A 60 -18.97 2.46 1.81
N PRO A 61 -19.18 2.53 3.13
CA PRO A 61 -19.05 3.77 3.86
C PRO A 61 -17.61 4.31 3.79
N SER A 62 -17.41 5.55 4.25
CA SER A 62 -16.14 6.28 4.13
C SER A 62 -14.95 5.64 4.86
N ASP A 63 -15.22 4.81 5.86
CA ASP A 63 -14.22 4.00 6.58
C ASP A 63 -13.86 2.67 5.87
N PHE A 64 -14.66 2.24 4.86
CA PHE A 64 -14.38 1.07 4.04
C PHE A 64 -13.61 1.43 2.77
N MET A 65 -13.98 2.54 2.14
CA MET A 65 -13.28 3.03 0.96
C MET A 65 -13.37 4.55 0.85
N PHE A 66 -12.37 5.14 0.24
CA PHE A 66 -12.39 6.56 -0.13
C PHE A 66 -11.58 6.83 -1.40
N ARG A 67 -11.80 7.99 -1.96
CA ARG A 67 -11.05 8.47 -3.12
C ARG A 67 -9.83 9.26 -2.67
N LEU A 68 -8.70 9.08 -3.35
CA LEU A 68 -7.54 9.93 -3.13
C LEU A 68 -7.84 11.36 -3.57
N THR A 69 -7.26 12.30 -2.85
CA THR A 69 -7.16 13.70 -3.33
C THR A 69 -6.01 13.83 -4.34
N PRO A 70 -6.01 14.85 -5.21
CA PRO A 70 -4.90 15.10 -6.13
C PRO A 70 -3.54 15.24 -5.41
N LYS A 71 -3.54 15.87 -4.23
CA LYS A 71 -2.34 16.05 -3.40
C LYS A 71 -1.79 14.71 -2.89
N GLU A 72 -2.64 13.83 -2.39
CA GLU A 72 -2.27 12.49 -1.92
C GLU A 72 -1.75 11.62 -3.08
N ALA A 73 -2.43 11.65 -4.22
CA ALA A 73 -2.00 10.92 -5.41
C ALA A 73 -0.62 11.39 -5.89
N ALA A 74 -0.37 12.69 -5.94
CA ALA A 74 0.93 13.27 -6.28
C ALA A 74 2.02 12.85 -5.26
N HIS A 75 1.72 12.91 -3.96
CA HIS A 75 2.66 12.52 -2.90
C HIS A 75 3.03 11.03 -2.98
N LEU A 76 2.06 10.15 -3.21
CA LEU A 76 2.30 8.71 -3.35
C LEU A 76 3.13 8.41 -4.60
N SER A 77 2.90 9.11 -5.72
CA SER A 77 3.70 8.92 -6.93
C SER A 77 5.14 9.41 -6.79
N SER A 78 5.40 10.43 -5.97
CA SER A 78 6.76 10.93 -5.71
C SER A 78 7.56 10.04 -4.75
N ARG A 79 6.92 9.27 -3.88
CA ARG A 79 7.55 8.35 -2.92
C ARG A 79 7.77 6.94 -3.47
N SER A 80 7.09 6.58 -4.52
CA SER A 80 7.22 5.25 -5.13
C SER A 80 8.54 5.17 -5.88
N GLN A 81 9.50 4.42 -5.35
CA GLN A 81 10.59 3.87 -6.17
C GLN A 81 9.98 2.98 -7.26
N PRO A 82 10.57 2.89 -8.45
CA PRO A 82 9.96 2.23 -9.60
C PRO A 82 9.96 0.71 -9.45
N SER A 83 9.09 0.15 -8.63
CA SER A 83 8.64 -1.22 -8.87
C SER A 83 7.65 -1.16 -10.03
N ARG A 84 7.85 -1.99 -11.05
CA ARG A 84 7.11 -1.99 -12.33
C ARG A 84 5.58 -1.92 -12.23
N SER A 85 4.99 -2.24 -11.09
CA SER A 85 3.54 -2.21 -10.85
C SER A 85 3.02 -0.89 -10.29
N GLN A 86 3.87 0.00 -9.76
CA GLN A 86 3.47 1.28 -9.16
C GLN A 86 3.64 2.48 -10.10
N SER A 87 4.39 2.34 -11.20
CA SER A 87 4.68 3.42 -12.16
C SER A 87 3.48 3.90 -13.01
N VAL A 88 2.31 3.28 -12.85
CA VAL A 88 1.10 3.61 -13.64
C VAL A 88 0.20 4.66 -12.94
N ILE A 89 0.53 5.11 -11.73
CA ILE A 89 -0.34 6.08 -11.04
C ILE A 89 -0.31 7.45 -11.73
N LEU A 90 0.85 7.85 -12.22
CA LEU A 90 1.00 9.12 -12.94
C LEU A 90 2.12 8.97 -13.97
N LYS A 91 1.80 8.83 -15.23
CA LYS A 91 2.71 9.22 -16.31
C LYS A 91 2.91 10.73 -16.18
N ARG A 92 4.18 11.14 -16.04
CA ARG A 92 4.59 12.53 -15.95
C ARG A 92 4.01 13.29 -17.15
N GLY A 93 3.02 14.19 -16.91
CA GLY A 93 2.41 15.00 -17.98
C GLY A 93 0.96 14.66 -18.36
N GLU A 94 0.37 13.57 -17.89
CA GLU A 94 -1.06 13.33 -18.09
C GLU A 94 -1.88 13.95 -16.95
N ASN A 95 -2.83 14.80 -17.30
CA ASN A 95 -3.87 15.30 -16.38
C ASN A 95 -4.49 14.10 -15.66
N VAL A 96 -4.51 14.15 -14.33
CA VAL A 96 -5.11 13.12 -13.47
C VAL A 96 -6.62 13.05 -13.76
N LYS A 97 -6.98 12.41 -14.85
CA LYS A 97 -8.38 12.24 -15.28
C LYS A 97 -9.16 11.32 -14.34
N TYR A 98 -8.45 10.54 -13.51
CA TYR A 98 -9.05 9.54 -12.63
C TYR A 98 -8.29 9.39 -11.33
N LEU A 99 -8.85 9.87 -10.23
CA LEU A 99 -8.34 9.64 -8.89
C LEU A 99 -8.74 8.23 -8.47
N PRO A 100 -7.76 7.36 -8.08
CA PRO A 100 -8.04 5.99 -7.71
C PRO A 100 -8.82 5.90 -6.40
N TYR A 101 -9.57 4.81 -6.25
CA TYR A 101 -10.13 4.41 -4.98
C TYR A 101 -9.11 3.61 -4.18
N VAL A 102 -9.17 3.77 -2.87
CA VAL A 102 -8.44 2.95 -1.91
C VAL A 102 -9.42 2.29 -0.95
N PHE A 103 -9.11 1.07 -0.56
CA PHE A 103 -9.95 0.23 0.29
C PHE A 103 -9.19 -0.12 1.56
N THR A 104 -9.86 0.00 2.70
CA THR A 104 -9.38 -0.53 3.97
C THR A 104 -9.53 -2.05 4.01
N GLU A 105 -9.10 -2.69 5.10
CA GLU A 105 -9.31 -4.12 5.33
C GLU A 105 -10.80 -4.51 5.16
N HIS A 106 -11.70 -3.76 5.79
CA HIS A 106 -13.14 -4.00 5.72
C HIS A 106 -13.70 -3.82 4.31
N GLY A 107 -13.24 -2.78 3.61
CA GLY A 107 -13.60 -2.52 2.23
C GLY A 107 -13.13 -3.62 1.28
N ALA A 108 -11.94 -4.18 1.48
CA ALA A 108 -11.42 -5.28 0.68
C ALA A 108 -12.27 -6.56 0.86
N VAL A 109 -12.66 -6.89 2.10
CA VAL A 109 -13.56 -8.03 2.40
C VAL A 109 -14.93 -7.82 1.76
N MET A 110 -15.52 -6.64 1.92
CA MET A 110 -16.81 -6.31 1.33
C MET A 110 -16.77 -6.41 -0.19
N LEU A 111 -15.67 -6.00 -0.80
CA LEU A 111 -15.48 -6.07 -2.25
C LEU A 111 -15.49 -7.52 -2.75
N ALA A 112 -14.86 -8.46 -2.03
CA ALA A 112 -14.90 -9.89 -2.38
C ALA A 112 -16.33 -10.45 -2.36
N ASN A 113 -17.15 -10.01 -1.38
CA ASN A 113 -18.55 -10.38 -1.29
C ASN A 113 -19.40 -9.82 -2.44
N VAL A 114 -19.11 -8.60 -2.87
CA VAL A 114 -19.81 -7.96 -4.00
C VAL A 114 -19.45 -8.61 -5.34
N LEU A 115 -18.19 -9.01 -5.53
CA LEU A 115 -17.72 -9.66 -6.76
C LEU A 115 -18.23 -11.10 -6.91
N LYS A 116 -18.60 -11.77 -5.84
CA LYS A 116 -19.19 -13.13 -5.80
C LYS A 116 -18.43 -14.16 -6.63
N SER A 117 -17.13 -14.00 -6.83
CA SER A 117 -16.33 -14.94 -7.59
C SER A 117 -15.46 -15.82 -6.69
N ALA A 118 -15.35 -17.12 -7.01
CA ALA A 118 -14.51 -18.03 -6.23
C ALA A 118 -13.03 -17.58 -6.13
N PRO A 119 -12.41 -17.00 -7.17
CA PRO A 119 -11.09 -16.39 -7.05
C PRO A 119 -11.03 -15.23 -6.06
N ALA A 120 -12.02 -14.32 -6.08
CA ALA A 120 -12.07 -13.18 -5.17
C ALA A 120 -12.20 -13.63 -3.71
N VAL A 121 -13.03 -14.64 -3.43
CA VAL A 121 -13.18 -15.21 -2.09
C VAL A 121 -11.87 -15.80 -1.60
N ARG A 122 -11.16 -16.60 -2.42
CA ARG A 122 -9.86 -17.16 -2.03
C ARG A 122 -8.81 -16.09 -1.80
N ALA A 123 -8.75 -15.09 -2.67
CA ALA A 123 -7.79 -13.99 -2.54
C ALA A 123 -8.09 -13.10 -1.33
N SER A 124 -9.37 -12.89 -0.98
CA SER A 124 -9.75 -12.08 0.19
C SER A 124 -9.18 -12.61 1.49
N ILE A 125 -9.09 -13.94 1.64
CA ILE A 125 -8.46 -14.56 2.82
C ILE A 125 -7.00 -14.13 2.95
N GLN A 126 -6.25 -14.11 1.85
CA GLN A 126 -4.85 -13.70 1.85
C GLN A 126 -4.70 -12.19 2.09
N VAL A 127 -5.60 -11.40 1.52
CA VAL A 127 -5.65 -9.95 1.73
C VAL A 127 -5.89 -9.63 3.21
N VAL A 128 -6.89 -10.27 3.84
CA VAL A 128 -7.17 -10.09 5.28
C VAL A 128 -5.94 -10.49 6.12
N ARG A 129 -5.33 -11.64 5.84
CA ARG A 129 -4.12 -12.08 6.55
C ARG A 129 -2.99 -11.07 6.44
N ALA A 130 -2.80 -10.45 5.27
CA ALA A 130 -1.80 -9.41 5.08
C ALA A 130 -2.09 -8.15 5.90
N PHE A 131 -3.34 -7.69 5.93
CA PHE A 131 -3.74 -6.54 6.76
C PHE A 131 -3.54 -6.82 8.26
N VAL A 132 -3.99 -7.99 8.75
CA VAL A 132 -3.81 -8.41 10.15
C VAL A 132 -2.33 -8.44 10.52
N ARG A 133 -1.48 -8.98 9.65
CA ARG A 133 -0.04 -9.09 9.88
C ARG A 133 0.65 -7.73 9.95
N ILE A 134 0.26 -6.79 9.07
CA ILE A 134 0.76 -5.41 9.11
C ILE A 134 0.34 -4.72 10.41
N ARG A 135 -0.93 -4.88 10.83
CA ARG A 135 -1.42 -4.32 12.09
C ARG A 135 -0.65 -4.87 13.29
N GLN A 136 -0.41 -6.18 13.34
CA GLN A 136 0.36 -6.81 14.42
C GLN A 136 1.79 -6.25 14.48
N ARG A 137 2.45 -6.11 13.33
CA ARG A 137 3.79 -5.51 13.26
C ARG A 137 3.79 -4.07 13.77
N ALA A 138 2.81 -3.26 13.39
CA ALA A 138 2.71 -1.88 13.84
C ALA A 138 2.59 -1.78 15.36
N VAL A 139 1.74 -2.60 15.99
CA VAL A 139 1.59 -2.68 17.46
C VAL A 139 2.90 -3.12 18.13
N THR A 140 3.56 -4.14 17.58
CA THR A 140 4.84 -4.63 18.13
C THR A 140 5.93 -3.55 18.08
N HIS A 141 6.02 -2.80 16.97
CA HIS A 141 6.95 -1.69 16.81
C HIS A 141 6.68 -0.57 17.80
N GLU A 142 5.43 -0.23 18.04
CA GLU A 142 5.06 0.80 19.02
C GLU A 142 5.42 0.39 20.45
N LEU A 143 5.13 -0.85 20.82
CA LEU A 143 5.50 -1.40 22.15
C LEU A 143 7.02 -1.41 22.34
N LEU A 144 7.76 -1.85 21.31
CA LEU A 144 9.21 -1.88 21.35
C LEU A 144 9.80 -0.46 21.46
N ALA A 145 9.26 0.49 20.71
CA ALA A 145 9.67 1.90 20.79
C ALA A 145 9.42 2.49 22.20
N LYS A 146 8.28 2.17 22.81
CA LYS A 146 7.98 2.58 24.20
C LYS A 146 8.94 1.95 25.21
N GLN A 147 9.27 0.66 25.05
CA GLN A 147 10.24 -0.01 25.91
C GLN A 147 11.64 0.57 25.77
N LEU A 148 12.08 0.84 24.53
CA LEU A 148 13.37 1.50 24.26
C LEU A 148 13.44 2.91 24.83
N ALA A 149 12.37 3.68 24.72
CA ALA A 149 12.31 5.02 25.32
C ALA A 149 12.39 4.96 26.85
N LYS A 150 11.71 3.98 27.46
CA LYS A 150 11.78 3.75 28.93
C LYS A 150 13.18 3.31 29.39
N LEU A 151 13.83 2.46 28.61
CA LEU A 151 15.22 2.04 28.88
C LEU A 151 16.19 3.21 28.70
N ALA A 152 16.05 4.01 27.64
CA ALA A 152 16.85 5.20 27.42
C ALA A 152 16.72 6.23 28.55
N GLY A 153 15.51 6.39 29.11
CA GLY A 153 15.27 7.25 30.28
C GLY A 153 15.90 6.73 31.57
N LYS A 154 16.12 5.41 31.72
CA LYS A 154 16.77 4.81 32.90
C LYS A 154 18.30 4.83 32.82
N VAL A 155 18.85 4.99 31.63
CA VAL A 155 20.30 5.02 31.37
C VAL A 155 20.85 6.45 31.36
N GLY A 156 20.01 7.44 31.71
CA GLY A 156 20.46 8.84 31.86
C GLY A 156 21.66 8.93 32.80
N ASP A 157 22.80 9.35 32.33
CA ASP A 157 24.12 9.67 32.90
C ASP A 157 25.24 8.62 32.80
N HIS A 158 24.99 7.38 32.41
CA HIS A 158 26.06 6.43 32.17
C HIS A 158 26.19 6.04 30.68
N ASP A 159 27.35 6.39 30.15
CA ASP A 159 27.98 5.91 28.93
C ASP A 159 27.52 6.45 27.56
N ILE A 160 28.43 7.23 27.00
CA ILE A 160 28.45 7.70 25.62
C ILE A 160 28.35 6.50 24.63
N GLU A 161 28.89 5.35 24.98
CA GLU A 161 28.85 4.13 24.17
C GLU A 161 27.45 3.52 24.11
N LEU A 162 26.73 3.47 25.21
CA LEU A 162 25.33 3.01 25.23
C LEU A 162 24.41 3.95 24.43
N ARG A 163 24.65 5.24 24.46
CA ARG A 163 23.93 6.20 23.61
C ARG A 163 24.17 5.94 22.11
N GLN A 164 25.37 5.51 21.76
CA GLN A 164 25.72 5.17 20.38
C GLN A 164 24.97 3.91 19.91
N VAL A 165 24.90 2.87 20.74
CA VAL A 165 24.13 1.65 20.47
C VAL A 165 22.63 1.96 20.34
N PHE A 166 22.05 2.76 21.23
CA PHE A 166 20.66 3.18 21.14
C PHE A 166 20.37 4.01 19.88
N LYS A 167 21.31 4.88 19.47
CA LYS A 167 21.21 5.66 18.24
C LYS A 167 21.20 4.74 17.00
N THR A 168 22.06 3.73 17.00
CA THR A 168 22.12 2.74 15.90
C THR A 168 20.86 1.87 15.86
N LEU A 169 20.36 1.40 17.01
CA LEU A 169 19.11 0.65 17.11
C LEU A 169 17.89 1.48 16.65
N ARG A 170 17.87 2.75 16.99
CA ARG A 170 16.82 3.68 16.55
C ARG A 170 16.89 3.92 15.03
N ALA A 171 18.08 4.00 14.44
CA ALA A 171 18.26 4.14 13.00
C ALA A 171 17.84 2.89 12.22
N ILE A 172 17.88 1.71 12.84
CA ILE A 172 17.39 0.46 12.27
C ILE A 172 15.86 0.39 12.34
N LEU A 173 15.26 0.89 13.42
CA LEU A 173 13.82 0.91 13.64
C LEU A 173 13.11 2.02 12.85
N ASP A 174 13.75 3.18 12.72
CA ASP A 174 13.30 4.31 11.92
C ASP A 174 14.34 4.59 10.81
N PRO A 175 14.37 3.83 9.73
CA PRO A 175 15.33 4.08 8.66
C PRO A 175 15.13 5.50 8.11
N PRO A 176 16.19 6.33 8.10
CA PRO A 176 16.09 7.70 7.64
C PRO A 176 15.57 7.72 6.19
N SER A 177 14.57 8.56 5.95
CA SER A 177 14.11 8.82 4.60
C SER A 177 15.32 9.24 3.76
N ARG A 178 15.73 8.43 2.78
CA ARG A 178 16.89 8.69 1.94
C ARG A 178 16.79 10.10 1.36
N PRO A 179 17.81 10.96 1.55
CA PRO A 179 17.82 12.27 0.94
C PRO A 179 17.73 12.11 -0.59
N LYS A 180 16.89 12.91 -1.22
CA LYS A 180 16.80 12.98 -2.68
C LYS A 180 18.17 13.38 -3.20
N ARG A 181 18.84 12.51 -3.97
CA ARG A 181 19.97 12.92 -4.80
C ARG A 181 19.44 13.95 -5.80
N ALA A 182 19.86 15.20 -5.63
CA ALA A 182 19.71 16.20 -6.65
C ALA A 182 20.62 15.81 -7.83
N ILE A 183 20.02 15.37 -8.93
CA ILE A 183 20.73 15.18 -10.19
C ILE A 183 20.80 16.59 -10.82
N GLY A 184 21.83 17.34 -10.44
CA GLY A 184 22.15 18.62 -11.07
C GLY A 184 23.22 18.40 -12.11
N PHE A 185 22.86 18.55 -13.39
CA PHE A 185 23.83 18.79 -14.45
C PHE A 185 24.37 20.22 -14.29
N LEU A 186 25.60 20.35 -13.82
CA LEU A 186 26.37 21.59 -13.96
C LEU A 186 26.75 21.73 -15.42
N ALA A 187 26.05 22.59 -16.16
CA ALA A 187 26.53 23.08 -17.46
C ALA A 187 27.74 23.98 -17.22
N GLN A 188 28.94 23.50 -17.51
CA GLN A 188 30.13 24.36 -17.67
C GLN A 188 29.87 25.27 -18.86
N ARG A 189 29.78 26.57 -18.60
CA ARG A 189 30.01 27.61 -19.65
C ARG A 189 31.50 27.96 -19.64
N ALA A 190 32.11 27.74 -20.81
CA ALA A 190 33.35 28.36 -21.20
C ALA A 190 33.12 29.84 -21.50
#